data_a771cfa85c6d5415ae1031cd80a46c47
#
_entry.id   a771cfa85c6d5415ae1031cd80a46c47
#
_cell.length_a   1.000
_cell.length_b   1.000
_cell.length_c   1.000
_cell.angle_alpha   90.00
_cell.angle_beta   90.00
_cell.angle_gamma   90.00
#
_symmetry.space_group_name_H-M   'P 1'
#
loop_
_entity.id
_entity.type
_entity.pdbx_description
1 polymer ?
#
loop_
_entity_poly.entity_id
_entity_poly.type
_entity_poly.pdbx_seq_one_letter_code
_entity_poly.pdbx_strand_id
1 'polypeptide(L)' 'PQVGAIMVEYGPTAYGHVAVVSMVNGSQIQVREANYNGNQAIGNYRGWFTPGGVTYIYPN' A
#
# COMPACT_ATOMS: atom_id res chain seq x y z
N PRO A 1 -7.43 3.67 7.47
CA PRO A 1 -6.12 2.99 7.49
C PRO A 1 -5.30 3.43 8.69
N GLN A 2 -4.40 2.57 9.12
CA GLN A 2 -3.49 2.85 10.22
C GLN A 2 -2.06 2.54 9.78
N VAL A 3 -1.12 3.27 10.35
CA VAL A 3 0.30 2.94 10.19
C VAL A 3 0.54 1.50 10.67
N GLY A 4 1.26 0.72 9.87
CA GLY A 4 1.53 -0.70 10.13
C GLY A 4 0.50 -1.64 9.54
N ALA A 5 -0.63 -1.14 9.03
CA ALA A 5 -1.61 -1.98 8.34
C ALA A 5 -1.03 -2.50 7.02
N ILE A 6 -1.46 -3.69 6.63
CA ILE A 6 -1.12 -4.24 5.31
C ILE A 6 -2.25 -3.87 4.37
N MET A 7 -1.93 -3.10 3.33
CA MET A 7 -2.87 -2.72 2.28
C MET A 7 -2.83 -3.79 1.20
N VAL A 8 -4.00 -4.32 0.83
CA VAL A 8 -4.14 -5.32 -0.21
C VAL A 8 -4.88 -4.71 -1.39
N GLU A 9 -4.25 -4.71 -2.56
CA GLU A 9 -4.83 -4.25 -3.81
C GLU A 9 -5.08 -5.44 -4.73
N TYR A 10 -6.25 -5.50 -5.33
CA TYR A 10 -6.63 -6.64 -6.18
C TYR A 10 -6.43 -6.39 -7.68
N GLY A 11 -6.30 -5.17 -8.10
CA GLY A 11 -5.98 -4.82 -9.47
C GLY A 11 -4.66 -4.09 -9.54
N PRO A 12 -4.08 -3.91 -10.73
CA PRO A 12 -4.51 -4.37 -12.05
C PRO A 12 -4.05 -5.78 -12.43
N THR A 13 -3.41 -6.53 -11.52
CA THR A 13 -2.95 -7.89 -11.82
C THR A 13 -3.84 -8.93 -11.17
N ALA A 14 -3.87 -10.14 -11.74
CA ALA A 14 -4.63 -11.26 -11.20
C ALA A 14 -4.06 -11.76 -9.87
N TYR A 15 -2.81 -11.43 -9.57
CA TYR A 15 -2.12 -11.90 -8.36
C TYR A 15 -2.33 -10.97 -7.17
N GLY A 16 -2.81 -9.74 -7.42
CA GLY A 16 -2.92 -8.74 -6.39
C GLY A 16 -1.56 -8.12 -6.04
N HIS A 17 -1.60 -7.21 -5.06
CA HIS A 17 -0.41 -6.51 -4.59
C HIS A 17 -0.59 -6.14 -3.12
N VAL A 18 0.48 -6.20 -2.36
CA VAL A 18 0.45 -5.81 -0.94
C VAL A 18 1.50 -4.75 -0.66
N ALA A 19 1.18 -3.88 0.29
CA ALA A 19 2.06 -2.83 0.75
C ALA A 19 1.80 -2.58 2.24
N VAL A 20 2.78 -1.99 2.92
CA VAL A 20 2.62 -1.63 4.33
C VAL A 20 2.40 -0.13 4.45
N VAL A 21 1.35 0.27 5.14
CA VAL A 21 1.04 1.68 5.38
C VAL A 21 2.10 2.26 6.32
N SER A 22 2.81 3.29 5.87
CA SER A 22 3.87 3.93 6.64
C SER A 22 3.46 5.29 7.20
N MET A 23 2.52 5.99 6.56
CA MET A 23 2.04 7.30 7.00
C MET A 23 0.58 7.45 6.66
N VAL A 24 -0.16 8.17 7.51
CA VAL A 24 -1.59 8.46 7.29
C VAL A 24 -1.82 9.95 7.55
N ASN A 25 -2.55 10.60 6.64
CA ASN A 25 -2.98 11.98 6.81
C ASN A 25 -4.37 12.12 6.20
N GLY A 26 -5.41 12.03 7.05
CA GLY A 26 -6.79 12.09 6.57
C GLY A 26 -7.10 10.93 5.62
N SER A 27 -7.52 11.26 4.40
CA SER A 27 -7.85 10.27 3.38
C SER A 27 -6.64 9.81 2.56
N GLN A 28 -5.45 10.38 2.82
CA GLN A 28 -4.25 10.05 2.07
C GLN A 28 -3.30 9.22 2.93
N ILE A 29 -2.54 8.34 2.25
CA ILE A 29 -1.56 7.49 2.90
C ILE A 29 -0.27 7.48 2.08
N GLN A 30 0.81 7.06 2.73
CA GLN A 30 2.02 6.60 2.06
C GLN A 30 2.27 5.16 2.45
N VAL A 31 2.85 4.39 1.54
CA VAL A 31 3.11 2.98 1.76
C VAL A 31 4.55 2.63 1.42
N ARG A 32 5.04 1.54 2.00
CA ARG A 32 6.28 0.90 1.60
C ARG A 32 5.92 -0.39 0.91
N GLU A 33 6.50 -0.61 -0.26
CA GLU A 33 6.12 -1.73 -1.12
C GLU A 33 7.30 -2.16 -1.98
N ALA A 34 7.23 -3.40 -2.46
CA ALA A 34 8.17 -3.94 -3.44
C ALA A 34 7.38 -4.36 -4.68
N ASN A 35 8.07 -4.57 -5.78
CA ASN A 35 7.46 -5.00 -7.06
C ASN A 35 6.46 -3.98 -7.62
N TYR A 36 6.68 -2.70 -7.33
CA TYR A 36 5.88 -1.62 -7.87
C TYR A 36 6.58 -1.09 -9.13
N ASN A 37 5.89 -1.10 -10.27
CA ASN A 37 6.42 -0.68 -11.58
C ASN A 37 7.77 -1.34 -11.92
N GLY A 38 7.92 -2.62 -11.58
CA GLY A 38 9.14 -3.36 -11.84
C GLY A 38 10.25 -3.19 -10.83
N ASN A 39 10.08 -2.33 -9.82
CA ASN A 39 11.05 -2.19 -8.75
C ASN A 39 10.87 -3.31 -7.73
N GLN A 40 11.95 -4.08 -7.52
CA GLN A 40 11.91 -5.19 -6.56
C GLN A 40 12.32 -4.78 -5.15
N ALA A 41 13.00 -3.67 -5.01
CA ALA A 41 13.38 -3.16 -3.69
C ALA A 41 12.19 -2.54 -2.97
N ILE A 42 12.17 -2.63 -1.64
CA ILE A 42 11.15 -1.98 -0.83
C ILE A 42 11.41 -0.48 -0.78
N GLY A 43 10.38 0.31 -1.02
CA GLY A 43 10.49 1.75 -0.97
C GLY A 43 9.13 2.43 -0.99
N ASN A 44 9.16 3.75 -0.87
CA ASN A 44 7.97 4.61 -0.96
C ASN A 44 7.92 5.19 -2.37
N TYR A 45 7.25 4.50 -3.28
CA TYR A 45 7.25 4.87 -4.70
C TYR A 45 6.14 5.84 -5.08
N ARG A 46 5.02 5.84 -4.34
CA ARG A 46 3.84 6.62 -4.72
C ARG A 46 3.75 7.98 -4.06
N GLY A 47 4.43 8.17 -2.92
CA GLY A 47 4.22 9.34 -2.08
C GLY A 47 2.82 9.35 -1.47
N TRP A 48 2.23 10.52 -1.27
CA TRP A 48 0.86 10.63 -0.76
C TRP A 48 -0.14 10.29 -1.86
N PHE A 49 -1.08 9.39 -1.55
CA PHE A 49 -2.17 9.07 -2.47
C PHE A 49 -3.42 8.70 -1.69
N THR A 50 -4.58 8.78 -2.37
CA THR A 50 -5.86 8.38 -1.80
C THR A 50 -6.16 6.98 -2.29
N PRO A 51 -6.11 5.96 -1.41
CA PRO A 51 -6.38 4.59 -1.83
C PRO A 51 -7.85 4.39 -2.14
N GLY A 52 -8.14 3.57 -3.15
CA GLY A 52 -9.50 3.20 -3.52
C GLY A 52 -9.54 1.73 -3.89
N GLY A 53 -10.61 1.05 -3.47
CA GLY A 53 -10.80 -0.37 -3.80
C GLY A 53 -9.81 -1.30 -3.12
N VAL A 54 -9.25 -0.90 -1.99
CA VAL A 54 -8.27 -1.71 -1.25
C VAL A 54 -8.86 -2.25 0.03
N THR A 55 -8.24 -3.32 0.54
CA THR A 55 -8.57 -3.91 1.84
C THR A 55 -7.35 -3.76 2.75
N TYR A 56 -7.61 -3.61 4.06
CA TYR A 56 -6.54 -3.50 5.05
C TYR A 56 -6.58 -4.69 5.99
N ILE A 57 -5.39 -5.21 6.31
CA ILE A 57 -5.20 -6.21 7.36
C ILE A 57 -4.42 -5.53 8.46
N TYR A 58 -4.94 -5.60 9.68
CA TYR A 58 -4.34 -4.96 10.84
C TYR A 58 -3.65 -6.02 11.69
N PRO A 59 -2.32 -6.02 11.76
CA PRO A 59 -1.63 -6.96 12.64
C PRO A 59 -1.89 -6.63 14.11
N ASN A 60 -1.90 -7.65 14.93
CA ASN A 60 -2.06 -7.50 16.39
C ASN A 60 -0.79 -6.95 17.03
#